data_f88609e3c38c83a439863e37067676db
#
_entry.id   f88609e3c38c83a439863e37067676db
#
_cell.length_a   1.000
_cell.length_b   1.000
_cell.length_c   1.000
_cell.angle_alpha   90.00
_cell.angle_beta   90.00
_cell.angle_gamma   90.00
#
_symmetry.space_group_name_H-M   'P 1'
#
loop_
_entity.id
_entity.type
_entity.pdbx_description
1 polymer ?
#
loop_
_entity_poly.entity_id
_entity_poly.type
_entity_poly.pdbx_seq_one_letter_code
_entity_poly.pdbx_strand_id
1 'polypeptide(L)'
;MSIPLASPTSWDVIDPDKTWSELTPAAKHERILCAAGRVFGTRGLDASMPSVAVAAGAGVASVYRQFPSKWDLLAALVTRRLEQIQAAADQAAAAPGSRWDALTDMLRTVVELQSCDDFLGDAFKLVSGHPDVVDALARASAELERLLGAARAEGRLRADATAGDVWLVLRATRAARELEPGACRRMLMLLIGGLEAVGLR
;
A
#
# COMPACT_ATOMS: atom_id res chain seq x y z
N MET A 1 -16.09 10.23 9.79
CA MET A 1 -16.11 10.65 8.37
C MET A 1 -14.94 9.93 7.72
N SER A 2 -15.20 8.85 6.95
CA SER A 2 -14.14 8.01 6.38
C SER A 2 -13.30 8.83 5.41
N ILE A 3 -11.98 8.74 5.55
CA ILE A 3 -11.03 9.34 4.61
C ILE A 3 -11.24 8.62 3.27
N PRO A 4 -11.64 9.30 2.18
CA PRO A 4 -11.75 8.66 0.88
C PRO A 4 -10.33 8.43 0.33
N LEU A 5 -9.70 7.32 0.72
CA LEU A 5 -8.65 6.77 -0.10
C LEU A 5 -9.30 6.32 -1.41
N ALA A 6 -8.65 6.65 -2.54
CA ALA A 6 -9.12 6.23 -3.85
C ALA A 6 -9.58 4.78 -3.82
N SER A 7 -10.72 4.50 -4.46
CA SER A 7 -11.50 3.26 -4.45
C SER A 7 -10.74 1.96 -4.14
N PRO A 8 -11.34 1.01 -3.41
CA PRO A 8 -10.66 -0.19 -2.89
C PRO A 8 -10.06 -1.12 -3.95
N THR A 9 -10.37 -0.93 -5.22
CA THR A 9 -9.73 -1.60 -6.35
C THR A 9 -8.75 -0.65 -7.01
N SER A 10 -7.55 -0.52 -6.43
CA SER A 10 -6.49 0.35 -6.94
C SER A 10 -5.98 -0.02 -8.35
N TRP A 11 -6.55 -1.05 -8.95
CA TRP A 11 -6.14 -1.61 -10.25
C TRP A 11 -7.20 -1.44 -11.34
N ASP A 12 -8.10 -0.45 -11.23
CA ASP A 12 -9.09 -0.16 -12.25
C ASP A 12 -8.44 0.36 -13.52
N VAL A 13 -8.99 -0.06 -14.66
CA VAL A 13 -8.44 0.32 -15.97
C VAL A 13 -8.66 1.79 -16.21
N ILE A 14 -7.59 2.52 -16.44
CA ILE A 14 -7.65 3.90 -16.90
C ILE A 14 -8.12 3.91 -18.35
N ASP A 15 -9.22 4.60 -18.64
CA ASP A 15 -9.81 4.73 -19.98
C ASP A 15 -9.97 3.37 -20.70
N PRO A 16 -10.92 2.51 -20.29
CA PRO A 16 -11.09 1.18 -20.89
C PRO A 16 -11.40 1.23 -22.39
N ASP A 17 -12.00 2.33 -22.86
CA ASP A 17 -12.43 2.53 -24.24
C ASP A 17 -11.31 2.98 -25.19
N LYS A 18 -10.19 3.48 -24.65
CA LYS A 18 -9.05 3.91 -25.47
C LYS A 18 -8.16 2.75 -25.88
N THR A 19 -7.76 2.73 -27.13
CA THR A 19 -6.74 1.80 -27.63
C THR A 19 -5.36 2.18 -27.11
N TRP A 20 -4.41 1.23 -27.10
CA TRP A 20 -3.03 1.48 -26.64
C TRP A 20 -2.35 2.67 -27.36
N SER A 21 -2.63 2.84 -28.67
CA SER A 21 -2.04 3.92 -29.48
C SER A 21 -2.50 5.32 -29.07
N GLU A 22 -3.71 5.45 -28.56
CA GLU A 22 -4.34 6.73 -28.19
C GLU A 22 -3.92 7.20 -26.79
N LEU A 23 -3.25 6.35 -26.00
CA LEU A 23 -2.83 6.69 -24.66
C LEU A 23 -1.57 7.56 -24.65
N THR A 24 -1.54 8.52 -23.72
CA THR A 24 -0.32 9.24 -23.36
C THR A 24 0.72 8.30 -22.74
N PRO A 25 2.02 8.66 -22.70
CA PRO A 25 3.03 7.85 -22.01
C PRO A 25 2.69 7.55 -20.55
N ALA A 26 2.19 8.53 -19.80
CA ALA A 26 1.76 8.36 -18.42
C ALA A 26 0.57 7.39 -18.30
N ALA A 27 -0.45 7.51 -19.17
CA ALA A 27 -1.59 6.60 -19.18
C ALA A 27 -1.20 5.16 -19.58
N LYS A 28 -0.19 5.00 -20.46
CA LYS A 28 0.38 3.69 -20.80
C LYS A 28 1.05 3.05 -19.60
N HIS A 29 1.85 3.82 -18.87
CA HIS A 29 2.52 3.37 -17.65
C HIS A 29 1.48 2.90 -16.61
N GLU A 30 0.49 3.72 -16.32
CA GLU A 30 -0.59 3.38 -15.37
C GLU A 30 -1.38 2.15 -15.83
N ARG A 31 -1.68 2.01 -17.12
CA ARG A 31 -2.40 0.85 -17.65
C ARG A 31 -1.60 -0.45 -17.47
N ILE A 32 -0.28 -0.42 -17.62
CA ILE A 32 0.57 -1.59 -17.35
C ILE A 32 0.53 -1.92 -15.85
N LEU A 33 0.65 -0.93 -14.96
CA LEU A 33 0.59 -1.15 -13.51
C LEU A 33 -0.76 -1.75 -13.08
N CYS A 34 -1.89 -1.20 -13.58
CA CYS A 34 -3.21 -1.75 -13.31
C CYS A 34 -3.36 -3.19 -13.81
N ALA A 35 -2.89 -3.47 -15.03
CA ALA A 35 -2.91 -4.83 -15.58
C ALA A 35 -2.04 -5.80 -14.78
N ALA A 36 -0.84 -5.36 -14.37
CA ALA A 36 0.08 -6.14 -13.55
C ALA A 36 -0.53 -6.46 -12.18
N GLY A 37 -1.12 -5.47 -11.51
CA GLY A 37 -1.81 -5.68 -10.24
C GLY A 37 -2.91 -6.75 -10.33
N ARG A 38 -3.75 -6.70 -11.35
CA ARG A 38 -4.78 -7.73 -11.60
C ARG A 38 -4.19 -9.10 -11.91
N VAL A 39 -3.17 -9.16 -12.77
CA VAL A 39 -2.55 -10.43 -13.18
C VAL A 39 -1.85 -11.09 -12.00
N PHE A 40 -1.04 -10.35 -11.23
CA PHE A 40 -0.37 -10.89 -10.05
C PHE A 40 -1.34 -11.19 -8.91
N GLY A 41 -2.40 -10.40 -8.75
CA GLY A 41 -3.45 -10.67 -7.77
C GLY A 41 -4.23 -11.97 -8.03
N THR A 42 -4.41 -12.35 -9.32
CA THR A 42 -5.16 -13.56 -9.69
C THR A 42 -4.30 -14.78 -9.91
N ARG A 43 -3.06 -14.62 -10.40
CA ARG A 43 -2.16 -15.71 -10.84
C ARG A 43 -0.91 -15.84 -9.97
N GLY A 44 -0.75 -14.97 -8.95
CA GLY A 44 0.46 -14.91 -8.13
C GLY A 44 1.65 -14.33 -8.88
N LEU A 45 2.77 -14.26 -8.16
CA LEU A 45 4.02 -13.69 -8.68
C LEU A 45 4.69 -14.52 -9.78
N ASP A 46 4.25 -15.75 -10.04
CA ASP A 46 4.79 -16.57 -11.13
C ASP A 46 4.29 -16.14 -12.52
N ALA A 47 3.25 -15.30 -12.59
CA ALA A 47 2.75 -14.76 -13.83
C ALA A 47 3.85 -14.04 -14.64
N SER A 48 3.81 -14.19 -15.97
CA SER A 48 4.85 -13.70 -16.89
C SER A 48 4.61 -12.26 -17.36
N MET A 49 5.67 -11.56 -17.77
CA MET A 49 5.57 -10.23 -18.41
C MET A 49 4.68 -10.25 -19.68
N PRO A 50 4.73 -11.28 -20.55
CA PRO A 50 3.78 -11.39 -21.66
C PRO A 50 2.32 -11.46 -21.22
N SER A 51 1.98 -12.11 -20.10
CA SER A 51 0.59 -12.13 -19.60
C SER A 51 0.12 -10.76 -19.12
N VAL A 52 1.02 -9.96 -18.54
CA VAL A 52 0.75 -8.55 -18.20
C VAL A 52 0.52 -7.73 -19.49
N ALA A 53 1.33 -7.92 -20.51
CA ALA A 53 1.18 -7.22 -21.80
C ALA A 53 -0.20 -7.50 -22.43
N VAL A 54 -0.63 -8.76 -22.47
CA VAL A 54 -1.97 -9.14 -22.94
C VAL A 54 -3.06 -8.44 -22.12
N ALA A 55 -2.96 -8.47 -20.80
CA ALA A 55 -3.94 -7.85 -19.91
C ALA A 55 -3.98 -6.31 -20.02
N ALA A 56 -2.86 -5.67 -20.41
CA ALA A 56 -2.77 -4.24 -20.66
C ALA A 56 -3.26 -3.83 -22.07
N GLY A 57 -3.49 -4.78 -22.97
CA GLY A 57 -3.73 -4.50 -24.39
C GLY A 57 -2.49 -3.91 -25.08
N ALA A 58 -1.29 -4.26 -24.61
CA ALA A 58 0.00 -3.73 -25.06
C ALA A 58 0.84 -4.78 -25.78
N GLY A 59 1.71 -4.32 -26.68
CA GLY A 59 2.76 -5.19 -27.21
C GLY A 59 3.81 -5.49 -26.13
N VAL A 60 4.31 -6.72 -26.08
CA VAL A 60 5.32 -7.18 -25.09
C VAL A 60 6.55 -6.26 -25.08
N ALA A 61 7.04 -5.85 -26.27
CA ALA A 61 8.16 -4.91 -26.38
C ALA A 61 7.86 -3.54 -25.75
N SER A 62 6.60 -3.11 -25.73
CA SER A 62 6.20 -1.84 -25.10
C SER A 62 6.22 -1.93 -23.57
N VAL A 63 5.88 -3.08 -23.01
CA VAL A 63 5.99 -3.33 -21.58
C VAL A 63 7.44 -3.35 -21.14
N TYR A 64 8.34 -4.07 -21.87
CA TYR A 64 9.75 -4.13 -21.53
C TYR A 64 10.50 -2.78 -21.71
N ARG A 65 10.01 -1.90 -22.58
CA ARG A 65 10.56 -0.53 -22.67
C ARG A 65 10.27 0.31 -21.43
N GLN A 66 9.15 0.07 -20.74
CA GLN A 66 8.79 0.82 -19.53
C GLN A 66 9.28 0.15 -18.25
N PHE A 67 9.29 -1.18 -18.26
CA PHE A 67 9.76 -2.01 -17.15
C PHE A 67 10.70 -3.06 -17.71
N PRO A 68 12.02 -2.80 -17.69
CA PRO A 68 13.04 -3.66 -18.31
C PRO A 68 13.00 -5.10 -17.78
N SER A 69 12.58 -5.29 -16.55
CA SER A 69 12.43 -6.60 -15.93
C SER A 69 11.14 -6.71 -15.11
N LYS A 70 10.80 -7.93 -14.75
CA LYS A 70 9.72 -8.19 -13.78
C LYS A 70 10.03 -7.61 -12.40
N TRP A 71 11.30 -7.53 -12.04
CA TRP A 71 11.76 -6.92 -10.80
C TRP A 71 11.43 -5.43 -10.76
N ASP A 72 11.68 -4.68 -11.85
CA ASP A 72 11.31 -3.26 -11.97
C ASP A 72 9.79 -3.06 -11.92
N LEU A 73 9.02 -3.94 -12.57
CA LEU A 73 7.56 -3.87 -12.53
C LEU A 73 6.99 -4.13 -11.12
N LEU A 74 7.53 -5.12 -10.42
CA LEU A 74 7.14 -5.40 -9.03
C LEU A 74 7.55 -4.26 -8.09
N ALA A 75 8.73 -3.68 -8.30
CA ALA A 75 9.19 -2.52 -7.56
C ALA A 75 8.23 -1.33 -7.73
N ALA A 76 7.80 -1.04 -8.96
CA ALA A 76 6.85 0.04 -9.22
C ALA A 76 5.48 -0.19 -8.54
N LEU A 77 4.98 -1.44 -8.50
CA LEU A 77 3.75 -1.78 -7.80
C LEU A 77 3.88 -1.57 -6.28
N VAL A 78 5.00 -1.98 -5.71
CA VAL A 78 5.28 -1.79 -4.27
C VAL A 78 5.48 -0.31 -3.95
N THR A 79 6.23 0.42 -4.77
CA THR A 79 6.43 1.87 -4.62
C THR A 79 5.08 2.61 -4.61
N ARG A 80 4.20 2.31 -5.55
CA ARG A 80 2.84 2.88 -5.59
C ARG A 80 2.08 2.62 -4.29
N ARG A 81 2.16 1.43 -3.71
CA ARG A 81 1.53 1.12 -2.43
C ARG A 81 2.12 1.94 -1.27
N LEU A 82 3.43 2.09 -1.23
CA LEU A 82 4.10 2.91 -0.22
C LEU A 82 3.71 4.39 -0.33
N GLU A 83 3.58 4.91 -1.55
CA GLU A 83 3.08 6.27 -1.82
C GLU A 83 1.63 6.46 -1.37
N GLN A 84 0.77 5.45 -1.54
CA GLN A 84 -0.60 5.49 -1.01
C GLN A 84 -0.61 5.53 0.53
N ILE A 85 0.26 4.77 1.19
CA ILE A 85 0.39 4.79 2.65
C ILE A 85 0.93 6.15 3.12
N GLN A 86 1.93 6.70 2.43
CA GLN A 86 2.45 8.04 2.68
C GLN A 86 1.33 9.11 2.58
N ALA A 87 0.58 9.11 1.48
CA ALA A 87 -0.52 10.05 1.28
C ALA A 87 -1.63 9.89 2.33
N ALA A 88 -1.92 8.66 2.76
CA ALA A 88 -2.88 8.40 3.83
C ALA A 88 -2.40 8.96 5.18
N ALA A 89 -1.12 8.82 5.50
CA ALA A 89 -0.54 9.38 6.70
C ALA A 89 -0.53 10.91 6.70
N ASP A 90 -0.22 11.54 5.55
CA ASP A 90 -0.27 13.00 5.37
C ASP A 90 -1.70 13.53 5.55
N GLN A 91 -2.68 12.89 4.92
CA GLN A 91 -4.10 13.25 5.07
C GLN A 91 -4.58 13.09 6.52
N ALA A 92 -4.21 12.01 7.19
CA ALA A 92 -4.52 11.79 8.59
C ALA A 92 -3.90 12.86 9.50
N ALA A 93 -2.66 13.27 9.22
CA ALA A 93 -2.00 14.33 9.96
C ALA A 93 -2.63 15.72 9.72
N ALA A 94 -3.24 15.97 8.57
CA ALA A 94 -3.95 17.21 8.24
C ALA A 94 -5.43 17.21 8.66
N ALA A 95 -6.02 16.04 8.98
CA ALA A 95 -7.43 15.91 9.31
C ALA A 95 -7.80 16.72 10.59
N PRO A 96 -9.01 17.30 10.70
CA PRO A 96 -9.46 17.92 11.95
C PRO A 96 -9.73 16.86 13.03
N GLY A 97 -9.57 17.22 14.30
CA GLY A 97 -9.85 16.34 15.44
C GLY A 97 -8.61 15.63 15.98
N SER A 98 -8.82 14.51 16.67
CA SER A 98 -7.77 13.73 17.32
C SER A 98 -6.81 13.08 16.33
N ARG A 99 -5.51 13.24 16.52
CA ARG A 99 -4.46 12.57 15.73
C ARG A 99 -4.45 11.07 15.98
N TRP A 100 -4.79 10.64 17.19
CA TRP A 100 -4.95 9.24 17.52
C TRP A 100 -6.09 8.60 16.71
N ASP A 101 -7.25 9.24 16.64
CA ASP A 101 -8.38 8.71 15.88
C ASP A 101 -8.05 8.68 14.39
N ALA A 102 -7.41 9.72 13.86
CA ALA A 102 -6.94 9.78 12.48
C ALA A 102 -5.93 8.67 12.15
N LEU A 103 -4.97 8.40 13.05
CA LEU A 103 -4.01 7.29 12.93
C LEU A 103 -4.72 5.94 12.88
N THR A 104 -5.65 5.71 13.80
CA THR A 104 -6.36 4.41 13.87
C THR A 104 -7.26 4.18 12.67
N ASP A 105 -7.93 5.23 12.17
CA ASP A 105 -8.75 5.15 10.95
C ASP A 105 -7.89 4.91 9.70
N MET A 106 -6.74 5.58 9.59
CA MET A 106 -5.76 5.30 8.55
C MET A 106 -5.31 3.84 8.58
N LEU A 107 -4.95 3.30 9.75
CA LEU A 107 -4.52 1.90 9.88
C LEU A 107 -5.63 0.93 9.45
N ARG A 108 -6.89 1.18 9.83
CA ARG A 108 -8.04 0.37 9.39
C ARG A 108 -8.16 0.37 7.87
N THR A 109 -8.10 1.54 7.26
CA THR A 109 -8.21 1.70 5.82
C THR A 109 -7.06 1.02 5.07
N VAL A 110 -5.81 1.18 5.54
CA VAL A 110 -4.64 0.52 4.92
C VAL A 110 -4.76 -1.00 5.02
N VAL A 111 -5.23 -1.53 6.15
CA VAL A 111 -5.42 -2.98 6.33
C VAL A 111 -6.55 -3.52 5.43
N GLU A 112 -7.63 -2.77 5.24
CA GLU A 112 -8.70 -3.12 4.29
C GLU A 112 -8.17 -3.15 2.84
N LEU A 113 -7.36 -2.18 2.44
CA LEU A 113 -6.71 -2.16 1.13
C LEU A 113 -5.75 -3.33 0.92
N GLN A 114 -5.01 -3.75 1.95
CA GLN A 114 -4.14 -4.92 1.88
C GLN A 114 -4.93 -6.21 1.62
N SER A 115 -6.21 -6.25 1.97
CA SER A 115 -7.06 -7.43 1.75
C SER A 115 -7.33 -7.70 0.27
N CYS A 116 -7.13 -6.72 -0.60
CA CYS A 116 -7.34 -6.83 -2.05
C CYS A 116 -6.08 -7.24 -2.82
N ASP A 117 -4.88 -7.13 -2.21
CA ASP A 117 -3.59 -7.21 -2.92
C ASP A 117 -2.57 -8.09 -2.18
N ASP A 118 -2.90 -9.35 -1.95
CA ASP A 118 -2.06 -10.31 -1.22
C ASP A 118 -0.64 -10.44 -1.75
N PHE A 119 -0.49 -10.39 -3.07
CA PHE A 119 0.79 -10.54 -3.74
C PHE A 119 1.79 -9.43 -3.38
N LEU A 120 1.33 -8.22 -3.00
CA LEU A 120 2.22 -7.08 -2.74
C LEU A 120 3.16 -7.33 -1.55
N GLY A 121 2.74 -8.07 -0.54
CA GLY A 121 3.63 -8.39 0.56
C GLY A 121 4.75 -9.36 0.19
N ASP A 122 4.49 -10.29 -0.72
CA ASP A 122 5.52 -11.19 -1.25
C ASP A 122 6.39 -10.47 -2.29
N ALA A 123 5.78 -9.61 -3.12
CA ALA A 123 6.52 -8.72 -4.00
C ALA A 123 7.51 -7.84 -3.22
N PHE A 124 7.07 -7.24 -2.10
CA PHE A 124 7.95 -6.43 -1.24
C PHE A 124 9.18 -7.19 -0.78
N LYS A 125 9.05 -8.46 -0.37
CA LYS A 125 10.20 -9.30 0.03
C LYS A 125 11.23 -9.44 -1.09
N LEU A 126 10.76 -9.55 -2.34
CA LEU A 126 11.61 -9.70 -3.52
C LEU A 126 12.32 -8.41 -3.92
N VAL A 127 11.65 -7.25 -3.76
CA VAL A 127 12.13 -5.96 -4.28
C VAL A 127 12.55 -4.98 -3.19
N SER A 128 12.65 -5.40 -1.93
CA SER A 128 13.01 -4.54 -0.80
C SER A 128 14.35 -3.82 -0.92
N GLY A 129 15.26 -4.33 -1.75
CA GLY A 129 16.54 -3.70 -2.10
C GLY A 129 16.48 -2.82 -3.36
N HIS A 130 15.33 -2.69 -4.03
CA HIS A 130 15.21 -1.81 -5.19
C HIS A 130 15.30 -0.34 -4.75
N PRO A 131 16.11 0.53 -5.43
CA PRO A 131 16.29 1.92 -5.00
C PRO A 131 14.99 2.68 -4.82
N ASP A 132 14.05 2.58 -5.76
CA ASP A 132 12.76 3.28 -5.69
C ASP A 132 11.91 2.81 -4.50
N VAL A 133 11.99 1.52 -4.14
CA VAL A 133 11.28 0.95 -2.98
C VAL A 133 11.90 1.44 -1.68
N VAL A 134 13.23 1.48 -1.60
CA VAL A 134 13.96 2.01 -0.43
C VAL A 134 13.59 3.48 -0.20
N ASP A 135 13.62 4.29 -1.25
CA ASP A 135 13.27 5.71 -1.17
C ASP A 135 11.79 5.93 -0.80
N ALA A 136 10.87 5.18 -1.40
CA ALA A 136 9.44 5.28 -1.09
C ALA A 136 9.15 4.84 0.35
N LEU A 137 9.80 3.77 0.83
CA LEU A 137 9.68 3.30 2.21
C LEU A 137 10.19 4.36 3.20
N ALA A 138 11.31 5.01 2.90
CA ALA A 138 11.86 6.08 3.73
C ALA A 138 10.90 7.27 3.82
N ARG A 139 10.32 7.71 2.68
CA ARG A 139 9.33 8.80 2.66
C ARG A 139 8.06 8.44 3.44
N ALA A 140 7.50 7.25 3.22
CA ALA A 140 6.32 6.79 3.93
C ALA A 140 6.58 6.68 5.44
N SER A 141 7.76 6.20 5.86
CA SER A 141 8.15 6.11 7.26
C SER A 141 8.30 7.49 7.92
N ALA A 142 8.88 8.46 7.22
CA ALA A 142 9.00 9.83 7.72
C ALA A 142 7.62 10.48 7.96
N GLU A 143 6.67 10.25 7.06
CA GLU A 143 5.31 10.77 7.20
C GLU A 143 4.54 10.09 8.34
N LEU A 144 4.71 8.78 8.50
CA LEU A 144 4.19 8.05 9.66
C LEU A 144 4.75 8.58 10.98
N GLU A 145 6.08 8.83 11.06
CA GLU A 145 6.68 9.41 12.27
C GLU A 145 6.10 10.79 12.60
N ARG A 146 5.81 11.61 11.59
CA ARG A 146 5.17 12.92 11.78
C ARG A 146 3.77 12.78 12.40
N LEU A 147 2.96 11.83 11.89
CA LEU A 147 1.64 11.53 12.42
C LEU A 147 1.71 10.97 13.84
N LEU A 148 2.64 10.04 14.10
CA LEU A 148 2.86 9.44 15.41
C LEU A 148 3.30 10.51 16.42
N GLY A 149 4.19 11.44 16.04
CA GLY A 149 4.62 12.56 16.87
C GLY A 149 3.43 13.43 17.30
N ALA A 150 2.51 13.72 16.39
CA ALA A 150 1.30 14.48 16.68
C ALA A 150 0.35 13.72 17.64
N ALA A 151 0.13 12.41 17.43
CA ALA A 151 -0.70 11.57 18.31
C ALA A 151 -0.07 11.40 19.71
N ARG A 152 1.26 11.38 19.79
CA ARG A 152 2.02 11.34 21.04
C ARG A 152 1.86 12.64 21.83
N ALA A 153 1.85 13.77 21.15
CA ALA A 153 1.61 15.08 21.77
C ALA A 153 0.20 15.21 22.40
N GLU A 154 -0.78 14.46 21.89
CA GLU A 154 -2.12 14.33 22.49
C GLU A 154 -2.15 13.42 23.74
N GLY A 155 -1.06 12.73 24.04
CA GLY A 155 -0.98 11.80 25.17
C GLY A 155 -1.72 10.46 24.96
N ARG A 156 -2.18 10.17 23.74
CA ARG A 156 -2.93 8.96 23.40
C ARG A 156 -2.04 7.82 22.87
N LEU A 157 -0.87 8.15 22.31
CA LEU A 157 0.10 7.19 21.82
C LEU A 157 1.20 6.97 22.86
N ARG A 158 1.61 5.72 23.05
CA ARG A 158 2.76 5.39 23.91
C ARG A 158 4.02 6.09 23.42
N ALA A 159 4.90 6.48 24.35
CA ALA A 159 6.05 7.34 24.05
C ALA A 159 7.10 6.68 23.15
N ASP A 160 7.23 5.36 23.20
CA ASP A 160 8.22 4.56 22.49
C ASP A 160 7.73 3.99 21.15
N ALA A 161 6.48 4.26 20.75
CA ALA A 161 5.95 3.82 19.45
C ALA A 161 6.67 4.51 18.29
N THR A 162 7.00 3.76 17.24
CA THR A 162 7.74 4.22 16.07
C THR A 162 7.01 3.83 14.76
N ALA A 163 7.41 4.40 13.62
CA ALA A 163 6.94 3.94 12.32
C ALA A 163 7.27 2.46 12.08
N GLY A 164 8.36 1.95 12.66
CA GLY A 164 8.69 0.53 12.64
C GLY A 164 7.60 -0.35 13.24
N ASP A 165 6.97 0.09 14.34
CA ASP A 165 5.85 -0.62 14.96
C ASP A 165 4.62 -0.60 14.05
N VAL A 166 4.35 0.50 13.35
CA VAL A 166 3.28 0.56 12.34
C VAL A 166 3.52 -0.45 11.22
N TRP A 167 4.74 -0.53 10.68
CA TRP A 167 5.08 -1.53 9.67
C TRP A 167 4.92 -2.96 10.21
N LEU A 168 5.28 -3.19 11.47
CA LEU A 168 5.08 -4.49 12.13
C LEU A 168 3.59 -4.83 12.26
N VAL A 169 2.75 -3.86 12.66
CA VAL A 169 1.28 -3.99 12.72
C VAL A 169 0.73 -4.41 11.36
N LEU A 170 1.09 -3.69 10.29
CA LEU A 170 0.61 -3.96 8.93
C LEU A 170 1.05 -5.36 8.43
N ARG A 171 2.25 -5.81 8.79
CA ARG A 171 2.75 -7.15 8.45
C ARG A 171 2.06 -8.25 9.25
N ALA A 172 1.83 -8.03 10.53
CA ALA A 172 1.16 -8.98 11.41
C ALA A 172 -0.32 -9.17 11.03
N THR A 173 -1.03 -8.09 10.70
CA THR A 173 -2.44 -8.17 10.26
C THR A 173 -2.57 -8.91 8.93
N ARG A 174 -1.62 -8.77 8.00
CA ARG A 174 -1.59 -9.57 6.77
C ARG A 174 -1.42 -11.06 7.08
N ALA A 175 -0.47 -11.43 7.94
CA ALA A 175 -0.26 -12.83 8.33
C ALA A 175 -1.49 -13.45 9.03
N ALA A 176 -2.18 -12.67 9.87
CA ALA A 176 -3.39 -13.13 10.56
C ALA A 176 -4.53 -13.48 9.59
N ARG A 177 -4.57 -12.90 8.40
CA ARG A 177 -5.63 -13.14 7.42
C ARG A 177 -5.63 -14.57 6.88
N GLU A 178 -4.47 -15.23 6.84
CA GLU A 178 -4.32 -16.62 6.40
C GLU A 178 -4.90 -17.63 7.40
N LEU A 179 -5.21 -17.19 8.63
CA LEU A 179 -5.66 -18.08 9.71
C LEU A 179 -7.18 -18.31 9.65
N GLU A 180 -7.97 -17.23 9.61
CA GLU A 180 -9.43 -17.31 9.57
C GLU A 180 -10.09 -16.00 9.11
N PRO A 181 -11.32 -16.03 8.58
CA PRO A 181 -12.09 -14.82 8.27
C PRO A 181 -12.23 -13.91 9.50
N GLY A 182 -11.89 -12.64 9.35
CA GLY A 182 -11.97 -11.62 10.40
C GLY A 182 -10.77 -11.56 11.37
N ALA A 183 -9.82 -12.51 11.32
CA ALA A 183 -8.62 -12.48 12.17
C ALA A 183 -7.79 -11.20 11.95
N CYS A 184 -7.70 -10.72 10.72
CA CYS A 184 -7.03 -9.47 10.38
C CYS A 184 -7.60 -8.27 11.17
N ARG A 185 -8.92 -8.13 11.20
CA ARG A 185 -9.60 -7.05 11.96
C ARG A 185 -9.36 -7.19 13.46
N ARG A 186 -9.48 -8.41 14.01
CA ARG A 186 -9.20 -8.65 15.43
C ARG A 186 -7.77 -8.35 15.80
N MET A 187 -6.80 -8.82 14.98
CA MET A 187 -5.39 -8.54 15.17
C MET A 187 -5.12 -7.04 15.16
N LEU A 188 -5.68 -6.31 14.20
CA LEU A 188 -5.54 -4.86 14.14
C LEU A 188 -6.06 -4.19 15.41
N MET A 189 -7.22 -4.58 15.93
CA MET A 189 -7.78 -4.02 17.18
C MET A 189 -6.89 -4.28 18.39
N LEU A 190 -6.32 -5.48 18.51
CA LEU A 190 -5.37 -5.82 19.57
C LEU A 190 -4.09 -4.99 19.48
N LEU A 191 -3.56 -4.80 18.27
CA LEU A 191 -2.33 -4.06 18.04
C LEU A 191 -2.53 -2.55 18.24
N ILE A 192 -3.68 -1.98 17.84
CA ILE A 192 -4.04 -0.58 18.14
C ILE A 192 -4.11 -0.37 19.65
N GLY A 193 -4.75 -1.29 20.40
CA GLY A 193 -4.79 -1.24 21.86
C GLY A 193 -3.41 -1.33 22.50
N GLY A 194 -2.46 -2.05 21.88
CA GLY A 194 -1.06 -2.09 22.31
C GLY A 194 -0.24 -0.82 22.03
N LEU A 195 -0.69 0.00 21.10
CA LEU A 195 -0.08 1.30 20.76
C LEU A 195 -0.62 2.44 21.65
N GLU A 196 -1.80 2.27 22.24
CA GLU A 196 -2.41 3.28 23.08
C GLU A 196 -1.59 3.49 24.38
N ALA A 197 -1.42 4.74 24.78
CA ALA A 197 -0.80 5.06 26.05
C ALA A 197 -1.65 4.49 27.20
N VAL A 198 -1.08 3.58 27.98
CA VAL A 198 -1.72 3.11 29.20
C VAL A 198 -1.70 4.27 30.19
N GLY A 199 -2.85 4.91 30.41
CA GLY A 199 -2.96 5.93 31.44
C GLY A 199 -2.61 5.30 32.78
N LEU A 200 -1.49 5.70 33.35
CA LEU A 200 -1.25 5.54 34.79
C LEU A 200 -2.34 6.36 35.49
N ARG A 201 -3.43 5.68 35.89
CA ARG A 201 -4.40 6.21 36.84
C ARG A 201 -3.80 6.18 38.23
#